data_2d02e69a206c7e64e743ec550738a788
#
_entry.id   2d02e69a206c7e64e743ec550738a788
#
_cell.length_a   1.000
_cell.length_b   1.000
_cell.length_c   1.000
_cell.angle_alpha   90.00
_cell.angle_beta   90.00
_cell.angle_gamma   90.00
#
_symmetry.space_group_name_H-M   'P 1'
#
loop_
_entity.id
_entity.type
_entity.pdbx_description
1 polymer ?
#
loop_
_entity_poly.entity_id
_entity_poly.type
_entity_poly.pdbx_seq_one_letter_code
_entity_poly.pdbx_strand_id
1 'polypeptide(L)'
;MERIVEREVSMKILSFGSLNIDYVYKVSHFVKKGETLSAEELNVYTGGKGLNQSIALSRAGMETYHAGAIGMDGLFLLDQLKEAGVNTDLVKILEDVRTGNAIIQNDEEGDNCIILFGGANQAISKEQVDEVFEHFKNEDYLPVSYTHLTLPTIA
;
A
#
# COMPACT_ATOMS: atom_id res chain seq x y z
N MET A 1 -44.21 -21.66 8.79
CA MET A 1 -43.15 -21.08 9.62
C MET A 1 -41.93 -20.90 8.69
N GLU A 2 -41.93 -19.76 7.98
CA GLU A 2 -40.85 -19.41 6.98
C GLU A 2 -39.63 -19.00 7.78
N ARG A 3 -38.51 -19.69 7.51
CA ARG A 3 -37.20 -19.23 8.00
C ARG A 3 -36.83 -17.97 7.22
N ILE A 4 -36.82 -16.84 7.89
CA ILE A 4 -36.15 -15.64 7.42
C ILE A 4 -34.68 -15.99 7.34
N VAL A 5 -34.17 -16.20 6.13
CA VAL A 5 -32.74 -16.27 5.87
C VAL A 5 -32.27 -14.81 5.94
N GLU A 6 -31.79 -14.39 7.09
CA GLU A 6 -31.01 -13.16 7.20
C GLU A 6 -29.82 -13.32 6.24
N ARG A 7 -29.84 -12.62 5.11
CA ARG A 7 -28.62 -12.40 4.34
C ARG A 7 -27.71 -11.55 5.25
N GLU A 8 -26.67 -12.18 5.79
CA GLU A 8 -25.55 -11.43 6.29
C GLU A 8 -25.07 -10.54 5.13
N VAL A 9 -25.31 -9.25 5.25
CA VAL A 9 -24.71 -8.26 4.34
C VAL A 9 -23.24 -8.19 4.78
N SER A 10 -22.39 -8.96 4.12
CA SER A 10 -20.96 -8.87 4.33
C SER A 10 -20.52 -7.48 3.87
N MET A 11 -20.14 -6.66 4.84
CA MET A 11 -19.63 -5.31 4.61
C MET A 11 -18.18 -5.42 4.12
N LYS A 12 -17.92 -4.89 2.95
CA LYS A 12 -16.59 -4.87 2.36
C LYS A 12 -15.81 -3.65 2.80
N ILE A 13 -14.51 -3.81 2.91
CA ILE A 13 -13.60 -2.69 3.16
C ILE A 13 -12.69 -2.54 1.94
N LEU A 14 -12.72 -1.37 1.33
CA LEU A 14 -11.79 -0.96 0.30
C LEU A 14 -10.69 -0.09 0.90
N SER A 15 -9.47 -0.60 1.01
CA SER A 15 -8.29 0.21 1.31
C SER A 15 -7.66 0.69 0.01
N PHE A 16 -7.81 1.97 -0.32
CA PHE A 16 -7.17 2.58 -1.47
C PHE A 16 -5.92 3.33 -0.99
N GLY A 17 -4.74 2.81 -1.30
CA GLY A 17 -3.53 3.38 -0.71
C GLY A 17 -2.22 2.88 -1.30
N SER A 18 -1.13 3.39 -0.72
CA SER A 18 0.22 3.14 -1.20
C SER A 18 0.71 1.72 -0.97
N LEU A 19 1.45 1.24 -1.98
CA LEU A 19 2.25 0.03 -1.98
C LEU A 19 3.71 0.44 -2.22
N ASN A 20 4.60 0.14 -1.30
CA ASN A 20 6.00 0.53 -1.37
C ASN A 20 6.94 -0.66 -1.16
N ILE A 21 8.12 -0.55 -1.75
CA ILE A 21 9.26 -1.39 -1.42
C ILE A 21 10.14 -0.57 -0.46
N ASP A 22 10.34 -1.06 0.75
CA ASP A 22 11.17 -0.38 1.75
C ASP A 22 12.58 -0.99 1.74
N TYR A 23 13.56 -0.22 1.25
CA TYR A 23 14.99 -0.56 1.28
C TYR A 23 15.60 0.01 2.55
N VAL A 24 15.85 -0.84 3.54
CA VAL A 24 16.35 -0.44 4.86
C VAL A 24 17.83 -0.73 4.95
N TYR A 25 18.63 0.34 5.01
CA TYR A 25 20.07 0.31 5.14
C TYR A 25 20.46 0.55 6.60
N LYS A 26 21.17 -0.40 7.20
CA LYS A 26 21.81 -0.19 8.49
C LYS A 26 23.12 0.53 8.28
N VAL A 27 23.28 1.68 8.91
CA VAL A 27 24.45 2.57 8.77
C VAL A 27 24.95 3.00 10.13
N SER A 28 26.24 3.38 10.23
CA SER A 28 26.81 3.92 11.47
C SER A 28 26.30 5.34 11.78
N HIS A 29 25.95 6.10 10.75
CA HIS A 29 25.37 7.44 10.84
C HIS A 29 24.71 7.79 9.50
N PHE A 30 23.86 8.83 9.44
CA PHE A 30 23.28 9.29 8.18
C PHE A 30 24.33 9.91 7.26
N VAL A 31 24.30 9.51 5.98
CA VAL A 31 25.24 10.00 4.97
C VAL A 31 25.21 11.53 4.88
N LYS A 32 26.38 12.15 4.87
CA LYS A 32 26.57 13.60 4.80
C LYS A 32 26.91 14.05 3.39
N LYS A 33 26.77 15.35 3.12
CA LYS A 33 27.12 15.92 1.82
C LYS A 33 28.55 15.63 1.42
N GLY A 34 28.73 14.97 0.26
CA GLY A 34 30.07 14.63 -0.29
C GLY A 34 30.69 13.37 0.33
N GLU A 35 29.99 12.68 1.20
CA GLU A 35 30.42 11.43 1.81
C GLU A 35 29.98 10.21 0.99
N THR A 36 30.80 9.17 1.01
CA THR A 36 30.42 7.82 0.60
C THR A 36 30.49 6.92 1.81
N LEU A 37 29.34 6.39 2.23
CA LEU A 37 29.21 5.53 3.38
C LEU A 37 28.86 4.11 2.93
N SER A 38 29.52 3.10 3.47
CA SER A 38 29.14 1.70 3.25
C SER A 38 28.12 1.29 4.31
N ALA A 39 26.95 0.81 3.86
CA ALA A 39 26.00 0.23 4.77
C ALA A 39 26.51 -1.13 5.31
N GLU A 40 26.17 -1.44 6.54
CA GLU A 40 26.48 -2.72 7.19
C GLU A 40 25.54 -3.83 6.69
N GLU A 41 24.30 -3.48 6.43
CA GLU A 41 23.22 -4.40 6.04
C GLU A 41 22.21 -3.70 5.16
N LEU A 42 21.62 -4.46 4.23
CA LEU A 42 20.45 -4.05 3.46
C LEU A 42 19.36 -5.09 3.62
N ASN A 43 18.20 -4.64 4.12
CA ASN A 43 16.99 -5.43 4.16
C ASN A 43 15.93 -4.82 3.22
N VAL A 44 15.14 -5.67 2.58
CA VAL A 44 14.03 -5.26 1.73
C VAL A 44 12.74 -5.74 2.35
N TYR A 45 11.84 -4.81 2.63
CA TYR A 45 10.55 -5.09 3.24
C TYR A 45 9.40 -4.62 2.34
N THR A 46 8.26 -5.22 2.56
CA THR A 46 6.99 -4.70 2.05
C THR A 46 6.56 -3.52 2.91
N GLY A 47 6.22 -2.42 2.27
CA GLY A 47 5.84 -1.18 2.95
C GLY A 47 4.66 -0.48 2.28
N GLY A 48 4.42 0.71 2.75
CA GLY A 48 3.27 1.52 2.34
C GLY A 48 2.15 1.51 3.37
N LYS A 49 1.62 2.70 3.66
CA LYS A 49 0.54 2.85 4.65
C LYS A 49 -0.72 2.08 4.23
N GLY A 50 -1.05 2.10 2.93
CA GLY A 50 -2.19 1.36 2.38
C GLY A 50 -2.02 -0.15 2.54
N LEU A 51 -0.84 -0.70 2.21
CA LEU A 51 -0.54 -2.11 2.40
C LEU A 51 -0.70 -2.53 3.86
N ASN A 52 -0.07 -1.81 4.78
CA ASN A 52 -0.12 -2.12 6.21
C ASN A 52 -1.55 -2.04 6.77
N GLN A 53 -2.32 -1.06 6.32
CA GLN A 53 -3.72 -0.90 6.70
C GLN A 53 -4.57 -2.07 6.20
N SER A 54 -4.41 -2.49 4.96
CA SER A 54 -5.14 -3.64 4.40
C SER A 54 -4.84 -4.94 5.15
N ILE A 55 -3.57 -5.19 5.45
CA ILE A 55 -3.17 -6.36 6.25
C ILE A 55 -3.79 -6.32 7.65
N ALA A 56 -3.77 -5.16 8.30
CA ALA A 56 -4.34 -5.01 9.63
C ALA A 56 -5.85 -5.27 9.64
N LEU A 57 -6.58 -4.73 8.67
CA LEU A 57 -8.03 -4.92 8.52
C LEU A 57 -8.38 -6.38 8.24
N SER A 58 -7.68 -7.04 7.33
CA SER A 58 -7.89 -8.44 7.01
C SER A 58 -7.59 -9.34 8.23
N ARG A 59 -6.50 -9.09 8.97
CA ARG A 59 -6.18 -9.81 10.20
C ARG A 59 -7.20 -9.59 11.33
N ALA A 60 -7.92 -8.47 11.28
CA ALA A 60 -9.05 -8.21 12.19
C ALA A 60 -10.35 -8.93 11.76
N GLY A 61 -10.31 -9.76 10.72
CA GLY A 61 -11.43 -10.55 10.23
C GLY A 61 -12.34 -9.83 9.24
N MET A 62 -11.91 -8.69 8.69
CA MET A 62 -12.72 -7.92 7.74
C MET A 62 -12.48 -8.39 6.30
N GLU A 63 -13.55 -8.48 5.49
CA GLU A 63 -13.44 -8.72 4.05
C GLU A 63 -12.79 -7.50 3.38
N THR A 64 -11.48 -7.59 3.13
CA THR A 64 -10.66 -6.45 2.73
C THR A 64 -10.21 -6.56 1.28
N TYR A 65 -10.42 -5.50 0.53
CA TYR A 65 -9.92 -5.28 -0.82
C TYR A 65 -8.86 -4.18 -0.79
N HIS A 66 -7.76 -4.38 -1.53
CA HIS A 66 -6.77 -3.34 -1.73
C HIS A 66 -6.85 -2.82 -3.16
N ALA A 67 -6.89 -1.50 -3.32
CA ALA A 67 -6.72 -0.82 -4.59
C ALA A 67 -5.49 0.08 -4.55
N GLY A 68 -4.76 0.12 -5.65
CA GLY A 68 -3.51 0.87 -5.78
C GLY A 68 -2.81 0.54 -7.09
N ALA A 69 -1.53 0.84 -7.16
CA ALA A 69 -0.71 0.49 -8.32
C ALA A 69 0.72 0.11 -7.90
N ILE A 70 1.30 -0.84 -8.63
CA ILE A 70 2.70 -1.25 -8.52
C ILE A 70 3.34 -1.34 -9.90
N GLY A 71 4.66 -1.35 -9.95
CA GLY A 71 5.42 -1.77 -11.11
C GLY A 71 5.69 -3.28 -11.09
N MET A 72 6.33 -3.78 -12.15
CA MET A 72 6.73 -5.18 -12.24
C MET A 72 7.69 -5.62 -11.13
N ASP A 73 8.44 -4.68 -10.57
CA ASP A 73 9.38 -4.90 -9.46
C ASP A 73 8.69 -5.08 -8.09
N GLY A 74 7.39 -4.80 -8.00
CA GLY A 74 6.60 -4.87 -6.76
C GLY A 74 5.68 -6.09 -6.64
N LEU A 75 5.77 -7.10 -7.51
CA LEU A 75 4.84 -8.24 -7.52
C LEU A 75 4.78 -8.98 -6.18
N PHE A 76 5.89 -9.07 -5.45
CA PHE A 76 5.95 -9.70 -4.13
C PHE A 76 5.08 -8.99 -3.06
N LEU A 77 4.73 -7.71 -3.27
CA LEU A 77 3.79 -6.99 -2.41
C LEU A 77 2.37 -7.58 -2.51
N LEU A 78 1.98 -8.05 -3.72
CA LEU A 78 0.69 -8.73 -3.92
C LEU A 78 0.66 -10.08 -3.20
N ASP A 79 1.78 -10.80 -3.23
CA ASP A 79 1.87 -12.09 -2.55
C ASP A 79 1.68 -11.91 -1.04
N GLN A 80 2.31 -10.91 -0.46
CA GLN A 80 2.13 -10.57 0.96
C GLN A 80 0.68 -10.18 1.30
N LEU A 81 0.01 -9.40 0.46
CA LEU A 81 -1.40 -9.04 0.66
C LEU A 81 -2.29 -10.29 0.60
N LYS A 82 -2.09 -11.16 -0.40
CA LYS A 82 -2.83 -12.41 -0.57
C LYS A 82 -2.63 -13.36 0.60
N GLU A 83 -1.40 -13.53 1.08
CA GLU A 83 -1.08 -14.33 2.28
C GLU A 83 -1.81 -13.81 3.53
N ALA A 84 -2.02 -12.50 3.61
CA ALA A 84 -2.80 -11.90 4.68
C ALA A 84 -4.32 -12.00 4.48
N GLY A 85 -4.81 -12.58 3.37
CA GLY A 85 -6.23 -12.72 3.06
C GLY A 85 -6.86 -11.48 2.41
N VAL A 86 -6.08 -10.55 1.89
CA VAL A 86 -6.57 -9.35 1.19
C VAL A 86 -6.83 -9.66 -0.27
N ASN A 87 -7.99 -9.25 -0.80
CA ASN A 87 -8.25 -9.29 -2.23
C ASN A 87 -7.46 -8.20 -2.95
N THR A 88 -6.71 -8.58 -4.01
CA THR A 88 -5.81 -7.72 -4.77
C THR A 88 -6.22 -7.47 -6.21
N ASP A 89 -7.44 -7.87 -6.61
CA ASP A 89 -7.92 -7.78 -8.00
C ASP A 89 -8.00 -6.33 -8.52
N LEU A 90 -8.03 -5.36 -7.60
CA LEU A 90 -8.11 -3.93 -7.90
C LEU A 90 -6.73 -3.23 -7.91
N VAL A 91 -5.64 -3.99 -7.76
CA VAL A 91 -4.28 -3.43 -7.88
C VAL A 91 -3.84 -3.48 -9.33
N LYS A 92 -3.50 -2.33 -9.91
CA LYS A 92 -2.94 -2.25 -11.28
C LYS A 92 -1.43 -2.51 -11.27
N ILE A 93 -0.98 -3.29 -12.25
CA ILE A 93 0.44 -3.52 -12.52
C ILE A 93 0.82 -2.68 -13.74
N LEU A 94 1.76 -1.76 -13.56
CA LEU A 94 2.23 -0.83 -14.60
C LEU A 94 3.60 -1.30 -15.11
N GLU A 95 3.71 -1.62 -16.39
CA GLU A 95 4.94 -2.20 -16.97
C GLU A 95 6.10 -1.19 -17.01
N ASP A 96 5.80 0.07 -17.34
CA ASP A 96 6.79 1.12 -17.57
C ASP A 96 7.05 2.02 -16.34
N VAL A 97 6.46 1.70 -15.19
CA VAL A 97 6.57 2.51 -13.98
C VAL A 97 7.10 1.65 -12.83
N ARG A 98 8.12 2.16 -12.13
CA ARG A 98 8.64 1.50 -10.93
C ARG A 98 7.64 1.60 -9.78
N THR A 99 7.60 0.57 -8.96
CA THR A 99 6.85 0.61 -7.69
C THR A 99 7.33 1.76 -6.80
N GLY A 100 6.43 2.36 -6.05
CA GLY A 100 6.80 3.30 -4.99
C GLY A 100 7.82 2.67 -4.04
N ASN A 101 8.79 3.44 -3.59
CA ASN A 101 9.79 2.90 -2.67
C ASN A 101 10.26 3.92 -1.64
N ALA A 102 10.80 3.42 -0.55
CA ALA A 102 11.49 4.20 0.44
C ALA A 102 12.93 3.70 0.58
N ILE A 103 13.90 4.64 0.57
CA ILE A 103 15.26 4.39 1.00
C ILE A 103 15.36 4.87 2.44
N ILE A 104 15.58 3.95 3.34
CA ILE A 104 15.56 4.17 4.79
C ILE A 104 16.96 3.91 5.32
N GLN A 105 17.58 4.90 5.95
CA GLN A 105 18.80 4.74 6.72
C GLN A 105 18.42 4.62 8.19
N ASN A 106 18.85 3.54 8.83
CA ASN A 106 18.74 3.36 10.28
C ASN A 106 20.14 3.39 10.88
N ASP A 107 20.37 4.28 11.83
CA ASP A 107 21.65 4.40 12.50
C ASP A 107 21.74 3.57 13.80
N GLU A 108 22.91 3.59 14.46
CA GLU A 108 23.16 2.86 15.70
C GLU A 108 22.38 3.42 16.91
N GLU A 109 21.89 4.66 16.84
CA GLU A 109 21.10 5.30 17.89
C GLU A 109 19.60 4.93 17.78
N GLY A 110 19.22 4.29 16.66
CA GLY A 110 17.84 3.88 16.38
C GLY A 110 17.03 4.96 15.68
N ASP A 111 17.66 6.02 15.23
CA ASP A 111 17.03 7.05 14.41
C ASP A 111 16.93 6.60 12.94
N ASN A 112 16.03 7.22 12.20
CA ASN A 112 15.90 6.96 10.77
C ASN A 112 15.87 8.24 9.93
N CYS A 113 16.34 8.09 8.68
CA CYS A 113 16.25 9.12 7.65
C CYS A 113 15.69 8.46 6.37
N ILE A 114 14.62 9.03 5.82
CA ILE A 114 13.84 8.39 4.76
C ILE A 114 13.79 9.27 3.51
N ILE A 115 14.13 8.69 2.37
CA ILE A 115 13.87 9.26 1.05
C ILE A 115 12.76 8.46 0.41
N LEU A 116 11.67 9.14 0.02
CA LEU A 116 10.50 8.49 -0.59
C LEU A 116 10.43 8.80 -2.09
N PHE A 117 10.23 7.76 -2.90
CA PHE A 117 9.87 7.86 -4.31
C PHE A 117 8.47 7.32 -4.52
N GLY A 118 7.57 8.14 -5.06
CA GLY A 118 6.15 7.80 -5.22
C GLY A 118 5.89 6.71 -6.25
N GLY A 119 6.62 6.71 -7.37
CA GLY A 119 6.50 5.67 -8.40
C GLY A 119 5.06 5.43 -8.85
N ALA A 120 4.67 4.16 -8.95
CA ALA A 120 3.34 3.74 -9.37
C ALA A 120 2.20 4.33 -8.52
N ASN A 121 2.44 4.65 -7.23
CA ASN A 121 1.43 5.30 -6.40
C ASN A 121 1.00 6.68 -6.93
N GLN A 122 1.85 7.36 -7.70
CA GLN A 122 1.55 8.65 -8.32
C GLN A 122 1.02 8.53 -9.75
N ALA A 123 1.00 7.33 -10.30
CA ALA A 123 0.52 7.05 -11.66
C ALA A 123 -0.92 6.55 -11.72
N ILE A 124 -1.64 6.59 -10.60
CA ILE A 124 -3.05 6.21 -10.51
C ILE A 124 -3.89 7.24 -11.28
N SER A 125 -4.61 6.77 -12.30
CA SER A 125 -5.46 7.62 -13.12
C SER A 125 -6.86 7.79 -12.53
N LYS A 126 -7.58 8.83 -13.01
CA LYS A 126 -8.98 9.03 -12.62
C LYS A 126 -9.86 7.84 -13.04
N GLU A 127 -9.60 7.30 -14.23
CA GLU A 127 -10.32 6.15 -14.76
C GLU A 127 -10.15 4.92 -13.85
N GLN A 128 -8.96 4.69 -13.32
CA GLN A 128 -8.72 3.62 -12.35
C GLN A 128 -9.52 3.86 -11.05
N VAL A 129 -9.58 5.08 -10.60
CA VAL A 129 -10.37 5.43 -9.40
C VAL A 129 -11.85 5.16 -9.64
N ASP A 130 -12.39 5.62 -10.79
CA ASP A 130 -13.78 5.42 -11.15
C ASP A 130 -14.11 3.91 -11.27
N GLU A 131 -13.27 3.12 -11.96
CA GLU A 131 -13.41 1.66 -12.07
C GLU A 131 -13.46 0.97 -10.69
N VAL A 132 -12.57 1.36 -9.77
CA VAL A 132 -12.53 0.79 -8.43
C VAL A 132 -13.83 1.07 -7.67
N PHE A 133 -14.36 2.29 -7.76
CA PHE A 133 -15.60 2.64 -7.06
C PHE A 133 -16.84 1.94 -7.60
N GLU A 134 -16.85 1.47 -8.85
CA GLU A 134 -17.97 0.68 -9.41
C GLU A 134 -18.16 -0.68 -8.70
N HIS A 135 -17.11 -1.20 -8.03
CA HIS A 135 -17.15 -2.45 -7.28
C HIS A 135 -17.71 -2.34 -5.86
N PHE A 136 -17.96 -1.10 -5.38
CA PHE A 136 -18.37 -0.83 -3.99
C PHE A 136 -19.70 -0.09 -3.91
N LYS A 137 -20.39 -0.28 -2.79
CA LYS A 137 -21.72 0.31 -2.53
C LYS A 137 -21.63 1.32 -1.39
N ASN A 138 -22.70 2.11 -1.22
CA ASN A 138 -22.78 3.12 -0.16
C ASN A 138 -22.65 2.57 1.28
N GLU A 139 -22.78 1.25 1.46
CA GLU A 139 -22.68 0.57 2.76
C GLU A 139 -21.28 0.04 3.05
N ASP A 140 -20.37 0.08 2.06
CA ASP A 140 -18.99 -0.37 2.21
C ASP A 140 -18.11 0.75 2.80
N TYR A 141 -17.04 0.35 3.49
CA TYR A 141 -16.11 1.31 4.11
C TYR A 141 -14.90 1.55 3.22
N LEU A 142 -14.50 2.82 3.11
CA LEU A 142 -13.31 3.26 2.38
C LEU A 142 -12.32 3.93 3.35
N PRO A 143 -11.39 3.20 3.97
CA PRO A 143 -10.24 3.81 4.60
C PRO A 143 -9.26 4.29 3.52
N VAL A 144 -8.96 5.59 3.52
CA VAL A 144 -7.97 6.19 2.63
C VAL A 144 -6.70 6.45 3.41
N SER A 145 -5.59 5.81 3.02
CA SER A 145 -4.30 6.17 3.55
C SER A 145 -3.72 7.35 2.77
N TYR A 146 -3.20 8.32 3.51
CA TYR A 146 -2.71 9.59 2.98
C TYR A 146 -1.50 9.37 2.05
N THR A 147 -1.75 9.24 0.76
CA THR A 147 -0.76 9.38 -0.30
C THR A 147 -1.42 10.11 -1.46
N HIS A 148 -1.15 11.37 -1.61
CA HIS A 148 -1.38 12.28 -2.74
C HIS A 148 -2.56 11.99 -3.70
N LEU A 149 -3.55 11.21 -3.28
CA LEU A 149 -4.86 11.18 -3.91
C LEU A 149 -5.55 12.48 -3.50
N THR A 150 -5.43 13.51 -4.29
CA THR A 150 -6.40 14.60 -4.26
C THR A 150 -7.70 14.00 -4.79
N LEU A 151 -8.46 13.38 -3.89
CA LEU A 151 -9.84 13.06 -4.20
C LEU A 151 -10.51 14.37 -4.59
N PRO A 152 -11.22 14.46 -5.74
CA PRO A 152 -12.03 15.63 -6.02
C PRO A 152 -12.96 15.82 -4.84
N THR A 153 -12.88 16.98 -4.20
CA THR A 153 -13.80 17.34 -3.14
C THR A 153 -15.20 17.25 -3.72
N ILE A 154 -15.96 16.25 -3.28
CA ILE A 154 -17.38 16.18 -3.61
C ILE A 154 -18.03 17.32 -2.81
N ALA A 155 -18.33 18.41 -3.52
CA ALA A 155 -19.11 19.51 -3.00
C ALA A 155 -20.60 19.15 -3.00
#